data_ec352409bd935ba047b2ce5370820f96
#
_entry.id   ec352409bd935ba047b2ce5370820f96
#
_cell.length_a   1.000
_cell.length_b   1.000
_cell.length_c   1.000
_cell.angle_alpha   90.00
_cell.angle_beta   90.00
_cell.angle_gamma   90.00
#
_symmetry.space_group_name_H-M   'P 1'
#
loop_
_entity.id
_entity.type
_entity.pdbx_description
1 polymer ?
#
loop_
_entity_poly.entity_id
_entity_poly.type
_entity_poly.pdbx_seq_one_letter_code
_entity_poly.pdbx_strand_id
1 'polypeptide(L)'
;MRKLFTSESVTEGHPDKLCDQIADAVLDAVIRKKPDARVACEVFATTGVVFVMGEVSDGIDIEQIVRETIRQIGYSDYRFGFHADTVAVITSIHAQSPDIAQGVTKALEVRESKIQELAAGDQGMVFGYASDETDELMPMPIYLAHALTRKLAMVRKQGVVSYLGPDGKAQVSVEYEDDKPVRVDNIVISAQHLPEIEHDTIEKDMIEQVIRKVIPEQLIDTDTKFFINPTGRFVIGGPQGDTGLTGRKIVVDTYGGFARHGGGAFSGKDPTKVDRSAAYAARYVAKNLVAAGVAHRCEIQIAYAIGVANPVSVSVNTFGTGVIQEEQILELIDEFFDLHPLSIINGLGLRKPIYKPTASYGHFGRKDLQLPWEWTDKATVLQGALAKMN
;
A
#
# COMPACT_ATOMS: atom_id res chain seq x y z
N MET A 1 -26.85 8.81 -11.75
CA MET A 1 -25.99 9.52 -12.74
C MET A 1 -24.80 8.61 -13.05
N ARG A 2 -24.49 8.37 -14.33
CA ARG A 2 -23.31 7.58 -14.72
C ARG A 2 -22.04 8.40 -14.63
N LYS A 3 -20.99 7.85 -14.03
CA LYS A 3 -19.67 8.46 -13.93
C LYS A 3 -18.57 7.38 -14.07
N LEU A 4 -17.42 7.76 -14.61
CA LEU A 4 -16.25 6.90 -14.68
C LEU A 4 -15.30 7.26 -13.55
N PHE A 5 -14.71 6.22 -12.94
CA PHE A 5 -13.59 6.37 -12.02
C PHE A 5 -12.45 5.44 -12.42
N THR A 6 -11.23 5.95 -12.36
CA THR A 6 -10.04 5.24 -12.84
C THR A 6 -9.00 5.13 -11.74
N SER A 7 -8.46 3.94 -11.55
CA SER A 7 -7.28 3.70 -10.71
C SER A 7 -6.20 2.95 -11.48
N GLU A 8 -4.97 3.12 -11.05
CA GLU A 8 -3.82 2.41 -11.59
C GLU A 8 -3.07 1.62 -10.52
N SER A 9 -2.34 0.61 -10.96
CA SER A 9 -1.39 -0.15 -10.16
C SER A 9 -0.16 -0.50 -10.99
N VAL A 10 0.92 -0.88 -10.31
CA VAL A 10 2.17 -1.27 -10.95
C VAL A 10 2.66 -2.60 -10.40
N THR A 11 3.48 -3.31 -11.20
CA THR A 11 4.08 -4.57 -10.76
C THR A 11 5.20 -4.34 -9.74
N GLU A 12 5.63 -5.42 -9.09
CA GLU A 12 6.78 -5.43 -8.19
C GLU A 12 8.09 -4.98 -8.85
N GLY A 13 8.20 -5.10 -10.19
CA GLY A 13 9.37 -4.69 -10.96
C GLY A 13 9.38 -3.23 -11.40
N HIS A 14 8.31 -2.47 -11.13
CA HIS A 14 8.31 -1.04 -11.37
C HIS A 14 9.39 -0.35 -10.51
N PRO A 15 10.16 0.64 -11.03
CA PRO A 15 11.29 1.23 -10.32
C PRO A 15 10.96 1.74 -8.92
N ASP A 16 9.86 2.47 -8.75
CA ASP A 16 9.43 2.96 -7.43
C ASP A 16 9.09 1.80 -6.50
N LYS A 17 8.38 0.77 -6.98
CA LYS A 17 8.01 -0.38 -6.15
C LYS A 17 9.18 -1.31 -5.84
N LEU A 18 10.19 -1.35 -6.69
CA LEU A 18 11.46 -1.99 -6.36
C LEU A 18 12.12 -1.30 -5.16
N CYS A 19 12.15 0.03 -5.14
CA CYS A 19 12.67 0.81 -4.02
C CYS A 19 11.88 0.58 -2.73
N ASP A 20 10.54 0.59 -2.80
CA ASP A 20 9.67 0.31 -1.66
C ASP A 20 9.92 -1.09 -1.07
N GLN A 21 10.06 -2.11 -1.92
CA GLN A 21 10.33 -3.47 -1.48
C GLN A 21 11.71 -3.62 -0.83
N ILE A 22 12.73 -2.91 -1.33
CA ILE A 22 14.06 -2.90 -0.71
C ILE A 22 13.98 -2.21 0.66
N ALA A 23 13.36 -1.05 0.75
CA ALA A 23 13.21 -0.31 2.01
C ALA A 23 12.49 -1.13 3.08
N ASP A 24 11.40 -1.80 2.73
CA ASP A 24 10.66 -2.68 3.66
C ASP A 24 11.39 -4.00 3.94
N ALA A 25 12.21 -4.52 3.02
CA ALA A 25 13.07 -5.66 3.30
C ALA A 25 14.15 -5.33 4.35
N VAL A 26 14.72 -4.12 4.27
CA VAL A 26 15.65 -3.60 5.28
C VAL A 26 14.94 -3.44 6.62
N LEU A 27 13.76 -2.83 6.64
CA LEU A 27 12.92 -2.69 7.84
C LEU A 27 12.64 -4.06 8.50
N ASP A 28 12.15 -5.03 7.72
CA ASP A 28 11.83 -6.37 8.23
C ASP A 28 13.05 -7.09 8.79
N ALA A 29 14.23 -6.91 8.19
CA ALA A 29 15.48 -7.48 8.67
C ALA A 29 15.90 -6.88 10.01
N VAL A 30 15.73 -5.56 10.20
CA VAL A 30 16.01 -4.86 11.45
C VAL A 30 15.04 -5.28 12.55
N ILE A 31 13.72 -5.23 12.27
CA ILE A 31 12.67 -5.59 13.26
C ILE A 31 12.82 -7.05 13.73
N ARG A 32 13.21 -7.97 12.83
CA ARG A 32 13.45 -9.38 13.20
C ARG A 32 14.54 -9.52 14.25
N LYS A 33 15.56 -8.65 14.24
CA LYS A 33 16.64 -8.63 15.23
C LYS A 33 16.26 -7.81 16.48
N LYS A 34 15.62 -6.68 16.28
CA LYS A 34 15.24 -5.72 17.32
C LYS A 34 13.85 -5.14 17.04
N PRO A 35 12.76 -5.71 17.63
CA PRO A 35 11.39 -5.32 17.34
C PRO A 35 11.03 -3.85 17.62
N ASP A 36 11.76 -3.20 18.52
CA ASP A 36 11.59 -1.80 18.91
C ASP A 36 12.57 -0.83 18.21
N ALA A 37 13.30 -1.32 17.20
CA ALA A 37 14.25 -0.50 16.45
C ALA A 37 13.57 0.65 15.72
N ARG A 38 14.30 1.76 15.62
CA ARG A 38 13.91 2.91 14.80
C ARG A 38 14.52 2.76 13.41
N VAL A 39 13.69 2.92 12.39
CA VAL A 39 14.08 2.82 10.99
C VAL A 39 13.37 3.90 10.18
N ALA A 40 14.12 4.61 9.38
CA ALA A 40 13.66 5.48 8.31
C ALA A 40 14.59 5.25 7.12
N CYS A 41 14.23 4.30 6.26
CA CYS A 41 15.04 3.84 5.14
C CYS A 41 14.46 4.34 3.83
N GLU A 42 15.25 5.10 3.08
CA GLU A 42 14.95 5.57 1.75
C GLU A 42 15.82 4.86 0.74
N VAL A 43 15.25 4.54 -0.42
CA VAL A 43 15.94 3.85 -1.51
C VAL A 43 15.71 4.59 -2.81
N PHE A 44 16.78 4.77 -3.55
CA PHE A 44 16.78 5.31 -4.91
C PHE A 44 17.41 4.28 -5.85
N ALA A 45 16.83 4.06 -7.01
CA ALA A 45 17.35 3.13 -8.00
C ALA A 45 17.29 3.75 -9.40
N THR A 46 18.37 3.58 -10.16
CA THR A 46 18.45 3.95 -11.57
C THR A 46 19.37 2.98 -12.31
N THR A 47 19.69 3.25 -13.58
CA THR A 47 20.54 2.38 -14.39
C THR A 47 21.84 2.01 -13.66
N GLY A 48 21.99 0.74 -13.34
CA GLY A 48 23.24 0.16 -12.78
C GLY A 48 23.54 0.51 -11.33
N VAL A 49 22.68 1.23 -10.59
CA VAL A 49 22.95 1.61 -9.20
C VAL A 49 21.71 1.64 -8.32
N VAL A 50 21.88 1.24 -7.07
CA VAL A 50 20.91 1.39 -5.97
C VAL A 50 21.58 2.13 -4.81
N PHE A 51 20.95 3.19 -4.34
CA PHE A 51 21.35 3.90 -3.12
C PHE A 51 20.37 3.53 -1.99
N VAL A 52 20.91 3.15 -0.83
CA VAL A 52 20.13 2.94 0.39
C VAL A 52 20.62 3.94 1.44
N MET A 53 19.73 4.77 1.92
CA MET A 53 20.10 5.86 2.82
C MET A 53 19.08 6.02 3.95
N GLY A 54 19.49 6.74 5.00
CA GLY A 54 18.63 7.09 6.11
C GLY A 54 19.07 6.53 7.45
N GLU A 55 18.10 6.45 8.37
CA GLU A 55 18.33 5.99 9.75
C GLU A 55 18.04 4.50 9.85
N VAL A 56 19.06 3.69 10.05
CA VAL A 56 18.92 2.22 10.19
C VAL A 56 19.84 1.74 11.32
N SER A 57 19.33 0.88 12.19
CA SER A 57 20.15 0.27 13.25
C SER A 57 21.23 -0.64 12.65
N ASP A 58 22.40 -0.67 13.28
CA ASP A 58 23.54 -1.47 12.86
C ASP A 58 23.26 -3.00 12.84
N GLY A 59 24.11 -3.73 12.13
CA GLY A 59 24.19 -5.19 12.21
C GLY A 59 23.37 -5.96 11.20
N ILE A 60 22.96 -5.33 10.09
CA ILE A 60 22.37 -6.03 8.93
C ILE A 60 23.26 -5.87 7.69
N ASP A 61 23.23 -6.87 6.83
CA ASP A 61 23.91 -6.83 5.52
C ASP A 61 22.94 -6.24 4.48
N ILE A 62 23.01 -4.92 4.31
CA ILE A 62 22.13 -4.19 3.38
C ILE A 62 22.39 -4.62 1.94
N GLU A 63 23.65 -4.85 1.55
CA GLU A 63 23.98 -5.24 0.18
C GLU A 63 23.32 -6.59 -0.17
N GLN A 64 23.42 -7.56 0.71
CA GLN A 64 22.77 -8.86 0.51
C GLN A 64 21.24 -8.70 0.40
N ILE A 65 20.61 -7.91 1.27
CA ILE A 65 19.14 -7.67 1.25
C ILE A 65 18.72 -7.04 -0.09
N VAL A 66 19.47 -6.05 -0.58
CA VAL A 66 19.20 -5.39 -1.86
C VAL A 66 19.25 -6.40 -3.00
N ARG A 67 20.36 -7.16 -3.12
CA ARG A 67 20.55 -8.13 -4.20
C ARG A 67 19.49 -9.25 -4.16
N GLU A 68 19.18 -9.77 -2.99
CA GLU A 68 18.15 -10.79 -2.83
C GLU A 68 16.75 -10.26 -3.21
N THR A 69 16.43 -9.02 -2.85
CA THR A 69 15.15 -8.40 -3.20
C THR A 69 15.04 -8.20 -4.71
N ILE A 70 16.08 -7.67 -5.35
CA ILE A 70 16.12 -7.49 -6.81
C ILE A 70 15.98 -8.83 -7.54
N ARG A 71 16.63 -9.88 -7.04
CA ARG A 71 16.54 -11.24 -7.62
C ARG A 71 15.14 -11.83 -7.47
N GLN A 72 14.50 -11.67 -6.30
CA GLN A 72 13.13 -12.15 -6.03
C GLN A 72 12.09 -11.44 -6.90
N ILE A 73 12.30 -10.17 -7.22
CA ILE A 73 11.46 -9.40 -8.16
C ILE A 73 11.59 -10.00 -9.58
N GLY A 74 12.77 -10.50 -9.96
CA GLY A 74 13.00 -11.14 -11.25
C GLY A 74 14.02 -10.43 -12.14
N TYR A 75 14.77 -9.47 -11.61
CA TYR A 75 15.89 -8.85 -12.31
C TYR A 75 17.16 -9.74 -12.19
N SER A 76 17.06 -10.93 -12.76
CA SER A 76 18.14 -11.94 -12.86
C SER A 76 18.43 -12.35 -14.30
N ASP A 77 17.84 -11.65 -15.27
CA ASP A 77 18.10 -11.82 -16.71
C ASP A 77 18.74 -10.53 -17.24
N TYR A 78 19.96 -10.66 -17.78
CA TYR A 78 20.74 -9.53 -18.31
C TYR A 78 20.05 -8.81 -19.48
N ARG A 79 19.11 -9.49 -20.17
CA ARG A 79 18.37 -8.90 -21.30
C ARG A 79 17.50 -7.70 -20.88
N PHE A 80 17.15 -7.59 -19.60
CA PHE A 80 16.37 -6.46 -19.06
C PHE A 80 17.23 -5.30 -18.54
N GLY A 81 18.58 -5.36 -18.73
CA GLY A 81 19.50 -4.24 -18.51
C GLY A 81 19.73 -3.80 -17.06
N PHE A 82 19.00 -4.35 -16.10
CA PHE A 82 19.18 -4.19 -14.65
C PHE A 82 19.29 -5.59 -14.04
N HIS A 83 20.32 -5.84 -13.22
CA HIS A 83 20.60 -7.20 -12.76
C HIS A 83 21.13 -7.23 -11.32
N ALA A 84 20.59 -8.15 -10.51
CA ALA A 84 20.89 -8.27 -9.09
C ALA A 84 22.39 -8.41 -8.77
N ASP A 85 23.17 -9.11 -9.62
CA ASP A 85 24.57 -9.41 -9.35
C ASP A 85 25.52 -8.30 -9.80
N THR A 86 25.10 -7.44 -10.74
CA THR A 86 25.97 -6.41 -11.34
C THR A 86 25.64 -4.98 -10.93
N VAL A 87 24.48 -4.74 -10.33
CA VAL A 87 24.11 -3.42 -9.83
C VAL A 87 25.06 -2.96 -8.73
N ALA A 88 25.53 -1.72 -8.78
CA ALA A 88 26.28 -1.11 -7.69
C ALA A 88 25.32 -0.81 -6.52
N VAL A 89 25.69 -1.17 -5.31
CA VAL A 89 24.94 -0.85 -4.09
C VAL A 89 25.75 0.15 -3.27
N ILE A 90 25.17 1.33 -3.04
CA ILE A 90 25.79 2.40 -2.27
C ILE A 90 24.94 2.66 -1.05
N THR A 91 25.55 2.76 0.11
CA THR A 91 24.86 2.99 1.37
C THR A 91 25.32 4.28 2.04
N SER A 92 24.36 5.04 2.60
CA SER A 92 24.59 6.20 3.47
C SER A 92 23.66 6.10 4.67
N ILE A 93 24.11 5.33 5.66
CA ILE A 93 23.32 4.98 6.83
C ILE A 93 23.91 5.66 8.08
N HIS A 94 23.04 6.20 8.92
CA HIS A 94 23.42 6.83 10.19
C HIS A 94 22.42 6.44 11.30
N ALA A 95 22.80 6.70 12.53
CA ALA A 95 21.93 6.53 13.69
C ALA A 95 20.90 7.67 13.76
N GLN A 96 19.75 7.42 14.41
CA GLN A 96 18.74 8.45 14.63
C GLN A 96 19.29 9.64 15.41
N SER A 97 18.86 10.85 15.03
CA SER A 97 19.17 12.09 15.72
C SER A 97 18.73 12.02 17.20
N PRO A 98 19.63 12.35 18.18
CA PRO A 98 19.28 12.39 19.59
C PRO A 98 18.13 13.38 19.91
N ASP A 99 18.05 14.49 19.18
CA ASP A 99 17.01 15.52 19.38
C ASP A 99 15.62 14.99 19.04
N ILE A 100 15.51 14.27 17.91
CA ILE A 100 14.26 13.61 17.52
C ILE A 100 13.91 12.51 18.53
N ALA A 101 14.88 11.68 18.91
CA ALA A 101 14.67 10.58 19.85
C ALA A 101 14.11 11.08 21.19
N GLN A 102 14.61 12.18 21.73
CA GLN A 102 14.14 12.77 22.97
C GLN A 102 12.67 13.22 22.90
N GLY A 103 12.27 13.80 21.77
CA GLY A 103 10.91 14.33 21.56
C GLY A 103 9.83 13.26 21.45
N VAL A 104 10.19 12.07 20.96
CA VAL A 104 9.22 10.98 20.64
C VAL A 104 9.21 9.83 21.62
N THR A 105 10.24 9.69 22.45
CA THR A 105 10.36 8.55 23.39
C THR A 105 9.36 8.65 24.55
N LYS A 106 8.96 9.86 24.93
CA LYS A 106 8.00 10.10 26.00
C LYS A 106 7.06 11.24 25.64
N ALA A 107 5.77 10.95 25.58
CA ALA A 107 4.74 11.92 25.22
C ALA A 107 4.68 13.10 26.19
N LEU A 108 4.29 14.27 25.68
CA LEU A 108 4.19 15.51 26.44
C LEU A 108 3.31 15.35 27.67
N GLU A 109 2.19 14.65 27.53
CA GLU A 109 1.16 14.42 28.56
C GLU A 109 1.70 13.67 29.78
N VAL A 110 2.75 12.87 29.60
CA VAL A 110 3.30 12.01 30.69
C VAL A 110 4.75 12.31 31.02
N ARG A 111 5.33 13.41 30.52
CA ARG A 111 6.76 13.72 30.72
C ARG A 111 7.18 13.80 32.20
N GLU A 112 6.29 14.28 33.04
CA GLU A 112 6.52 14.40 34.50
C GLU A 112 6.09 13.16 35.29
N SER A 113 5.50 12.14 34.63
CA SER A 113 5.03 10.93 35.26
C SER A 113 6.01 9.75 35.08
N LYS A 114 5.78 8.64 35.81
CA LYS A 114 6.48 7.37 35.60
C LYS A 114 5.87 6.51 34.50
N ILE A 115 4.77 6.98 33.86
CA ILE A 115 4.10 6.28 32.80
C ILE A 115 4.96 6.39 31.52
N GLN A 116 5.12 5.29 30.81
CA GLN A 116 5.74 5.28 29.48
C GLN A 116 4.63 5.30 28.42
N GLU A 117 4.52 6.41 27.73
CA GLU A 117 3.61 6.57 26.63
C GLU A 117 4.36 7.16 25.43
N LEU A 118 4.27 6.48 24.30
CA LEU A 118 4.95 6.88 23.08
C LEU A 118 4.19 8.04 22.44
N ALA A 119 4.88 9.12 22.17
CA ALA A 119 4.35 10.23 21.40
C ALA A 119 4.32 9.91 19.90
N ALA A 120 3.51 10.67 19.15
CA ALA A 120 3.61 10.69 17.70
C ALA A 120 5.01 11.14 17.28
N GLY A 121 5.62 10.40 16.35
CA GLY A 121 6.99 10.62 15.88
C GLY A 121 7.12 11.82 14.95
N ASP A 122 6.01 12.33 14.45
CA ASP A 122 5.91 13.52 13.61
C ASP A 122 4.51 14.12 13.74
N GLN A 123 4.36 15.34 13.27
CA GLN A 123 3.04 15.89 12.95
C GLN A 123 2.54 15.27 11.63
N GLY A 124 1.24 15.13 11.47
CA GLY A 124 0.70 14.65 10.21
C GLY A 124 -0.78 14.33 10.30
N MET A 125 -1.37 14.15 9.13
CA MET A 125 -2.73 13.63 8.98
C MET A 125 -2.72 12.39 8.10
N VAL A 126 -3.54 11.42 8.45
CA VAL A 126 -3.69 10.15 7.73
C VAL A 126 -5.15 9.91 7.40
N PHE A 127 -5.39 9.09 6.39
CA PHE A 127 -6.74 8.71 5.96
C PHE A 127 -6.88 7.20 5.92
N GLY A 128 -8.04 6.73 6.37
CA GLY A 128 -8.52 5.37 6.17
C GLY A 128 -9.81 5.40 5.36
N TYR A 129 -10.05 4.36 4.57
CA TYR A 129 -11.26 4.24 3.77
C TYR A 129 -11.71 2.77 3.69
N ALA A 130 -13.01 2.58 3.56
CA ALA A 130 -13.62 1.31 3.20
C ALA A 130 -14.91 1.56 2.42
N SER A 131 -15.27 0.64 1.52
CA SER A 131 -16.57 0.60 0.85
C SER A 131 -16.97 -0.85 0.61
N ASP A 132 -18.28 -1.11 0.56
CA ASP A 132 -18.84 -2.45 0.34
C ASP A 132 -18.89 -2.88 -1.14
N GLU A 133 -18.06 -2.23 -1.99
CA GLU A 133 -17.98 -2.54 -3.42
C GLU A 133 -17.34 -3.90 -3.73
N THR A 134 -16.49 -4.36 -2.84
CA THR A 134 -15.78 -5.65 -2.95
C THR A 134 -15.79 -6.38 -1.61
N ASP A 135 -15.58 -7.69 -1.62
CA ASP A 135 -15.46 -8.50 -0.40
C ASP A 135 -14.31 -8.05 0.52
N GLU A 136 -13.28 -7.43 -0.06
CA GLU A 136 -12.14 -6.84 0.66
C GLU A 136 -12.47 -5.50 1.30
N LEU A 137 -13.67 -4.97 1.04
CA LEU A 137 -14.12 -3.63 1.41
C LEU A 137 -13.19 -2.54 0.85
N MET A 138 -12.85 -2.67 -0.45
CA MET A 138 -12.01 -1.77 -1.22
C MET A 138 -12.76 -1.21 -2.42
N PRO A 139 -12.40 -0.01 -2.91
CA PRO A 139 -12.92 0.50 -4.17
C PRO A 139 -12.59 -0.43 -5.35
N MET A 140 -13.58 -0.71 -6.19
CA MET A 140 -13.46 -1.64 -7.32
C MET A 140 -12.29 -1.32 -8.28
N PRO A 141 -12.06 -0.05 -8.70
CA PRO A 141 -11.00 0.24 -9.68
C PRO A 141 -9.60 -0.13 -9.20
N ILE A 142 -9.24 0.23 -7.97
CA ILE A 142 -7.90 -0.09 -7.42
C ILE A 142 -7.77 -1.58 -7.11
N TYR A 143 -8.84 -2.21 -6.63
CA TYR A 143 -8.86 -3.66 -6.41
C TYR A 143 -8.55 -4.43 -7.69
N LEU A 144 -9.22 -4.09 -8.79
CA LEU A 144 -9.00 -4.72 -10.10
C LEU A 144 -7.60 -4.40 -10.67
N ALA A 145 -7.13 -3.15 -10.53
CA ALA A 145 -5.80 -2.76 -10.99
C ALA A 145 -4.69 -3.55 -10.26
N HIS A 146 -4.81 -3.74 -8.93
CA HIS A 146 -3.89 -4.59 -8.17
C HIS A 146 -3.97 -6.07 -8.59
N ALA A 147 -5.17 -6.58 -8.79
CA ALA A 147 -5.35 -7.97 -9.22
C ALA A 147 -4.72 -8.22 -10.61
N LEU A 148 -4.85 -7.27 -11.55
CA LEU A 148 -4.23 -7.35 -12.88
C LEU A 148 -2.70 -7.32 -12.79
N THR A 149 -2.09 -6.39 -12.06
CA THR A 149 -0.63 -6.29 -11.94
C THR A 149 -0.04 -7.50 -11.20
N ARG A 150 -0.73 -8.02 -10.19
CA ARG A 150 -0.34 -9.26 -9.52
C ARG A 150 -0.43 -10.46 -10.46
N LYS A 151 -1.50 -10.57 -11.25
CA LYS A 151 -1.65 -11.63 -12.26
C LYS A 151 -0.57 -11.54 -13.32
N LEU A 152 -0.24 -10.33 -13.80
CA LEU A 152 0.84 -10.09 -14.75
C LEU A 152 2.19 -10.61 -14.23
N ALA A 153 2.56 -10.28 -12.99
CA ALA A 153 3.77 -10.79 -12.37
C ALA A 153 3.72 -12.32 -12.18
N MET A 154 2.56 -12.88 -11.83
CA MET A 154 2.39 -14.31 -11.62
C MET A 154 2.59 -15.11 -12.91
N VAL A 155 1.99 -14.70 -14.04
CA VAL A 155 2.15 -15.42 -15.32
C VAL A 155 3.58 -15.35 -15.83
N ARG A 156 4.31 -14.26 -15.56
CA ARG A 156 5.75 -14.14 -15.81
C ARG A 156 6.55 -15.12 -14.96
N LYS A 157 6.39 -15.09 -13.64
CA LYS A 157 7.15 -15.93 -12.68
C LYS A 157 6.90 -17.42 -12.86
N GLN A 158 5.70 -17.79 -13.29
CA GLN A 158 5.33 -19.19 -13.58
C GLN A 158 5.74 -19.65 -14.99
N GLY A 159 6.32 -18.76 -15.80
CA GLY A 159 6.71 -19.08 -17.17
C GLY A 159 5.54 -19.31 -18.14
N VAL A 160 4.30 -18.94 -17.76
CA VAL A 160 3.12 -19.02 -18.64
C VAL A 160 3.30 -18.06 -19.82
N VAL A 161 3.83 -16.86 -19.54
CA VAL A 161 4.22 -15.87 -20.56
C VAL A 161 5.69 -15.55 -20.32
N SER A 162 6.58 -16.34 -20.89
CA SER A 162 8.03 -16.39 -20.57
C SER A 162 8.84 -15.20 -21.11
N TYR A 163 8.27 -14.43 -22.00
CA TYR A 163 8.94 -13.27 -22.62
C TYR A 163 8.74 -11.95 -21.83
N LEU A 164 7.93 -11.96 -20.77
CA LEU A 164 7.67 -10.77 -19.97
C LEU A 164 8.86 -10.39 -19.09
N GLY A 165 9.14 -9.08 -19.03
CA GLY A 165 10.04 -8.48 -18.05
C GLY A 165 9.35 -8.20 -16.71
N PRO A 166 10.12 -7.79 -15.68
CA PRO A 166 9.57 -7.53 -14.35
C PRO A 166 8.69 -6.29 -14.26
N ASP A 167 8.92 -5.27 -15.10
CA ASP A 167 8.18 -4.00 -15.06
C ASP A 167 6.84 -4.09 -15.81
N GLY A 168 5.84 -3.44 -15.24
CA GLY A 168 4.51 -3.35 -15.85
C GLY A 168 3.55 -2.52 -15.04
N LYS A 169 2.47 -2.10 -15.71
CA LYS A 169 1.40 -1.27 -15.12
C LYS A 169 0.04 -1.78 -15.59
N ALA A 170 -0.98 -1.55 -14.78
CA ALA A 170 -2.36 -1.71 -15.18
C ALA A 170 -3.19 -0.52 -14.71
N GLN A 171 -4.12 -0.07 -15.54
CA GLN A 171 -5.11 0.94 -15.21
C GLN A 171 -6.49 0.41 -15.54
N VAL A 172 -7.46 0.65 -14.67
CA VAL A 172 -8.84 0.21 -14.85
C VAL A 172 -9.78 1.38 -14.65
N SER A 173 -10.66 1.62 -15.63
CA SER A 173 -11.76 2.58 -15.51
C SER A 173 -13.06 1.81 -15.31
N VAL A 174 -13.72 2.06 -14.21
CA VAL A 174 -15.02 1.45 -13.85
C VAL A 174 -16.12 2.49 -14.01
N GLU A 175 -17.21 2.09 -14.64
CA GLU A 175 -18.42 2.88 -14.73
C GLU A 175 -19.28 2.63 -13.48
N TYR A 176 -19.74 3.74 -12.90
CA TYR A 176 -20.62 3.76 -11.73
C TYR A 176 -22.00 4.31 -12.12
N GLU A 177 -23.04 3.66 -11.62
CA GLU A 177 -24.42 4.16 -11.65
C GLU A 177 -24.95 4.23 -10.23
N ASP A 178 -25.35 5.44 -9.80
CA ASP A 178 -25.82 5.71 -8.43
C ASP A 178 -24.86 5.18 -7.34
N ASP A 179 -23.57 5.50 -7.52
CA ASP A 179 -22.44 5.13 -6.67
C ASP A 179 -22.15 3.61 -6.56
N LYS A 180 -22.72 2.79 -7.44
CA LYS A 180 -22.43 1.35 -7.55
C LYS A 180 -21.62 1.05 -8.82
N PRO A 181 -20.58 0.24 -8.75
CA PRO A 181 -19.83 -0.18 -9.93
C PRO A 181 -20.72 -1.09 -10.79
N VAL A 182 -20.82 -0.81 -12.10
CA VAL A 182 -21.71 -1.56 -13.01
C VAL A 182 -20.96 -2.28 -14.13
N ARG A 183 -19.86 -1.70 -14.64
CA ARG A 183 -19.04 -2.32 -15.70
C ARG A 183 -17.63 -1.74 -15.74
N VAL A 184 -16.73 -2.46 -16.35
CA VAL A 184 -15.40 -1.95 -16.71
C VAL A 184 -15.50 -1.30 -18.09
N ASP A 185 -15.16 -0.02 -18.18
CA ASP A 185 -15.18 0.73 -19.43
C ASP A 185 -13.92 0.50 -20.26
N ASN A 186 -12.75 0.60 -19.60
CA ASN A 186 -11.49 0.32 -20.26
C ASN A 186 -10.44 -0.25 -19.32
N ILE A 187 -9.49 -0.98 -19.90
CA ILE A 187 -8.32 -1.55 -19.24
C ILE A 187 -7.08 -1.19 -20.05
N VAL A 188 -6.09 -0.61 -19.41
CA VAL A 188 -4.75 -0.39 -19.97
C VAL A 188 -3.77 -1.33 -19.30
N ILE A 189 -2.98 -2.07 -20.08
CA ILE A 189 -1.84 -2.85 -19.59
C ILE A 189 -0.59 -2.42 -20.34
N SER A 190 0.45 -2.04 -19.59
CA SER A 190 1.81 -1.88 -20.09
C SER A 190 2.68 -2.98 -19.50
N ALA A 191 3.20 -3.87 -20.33
CA ALA A 191 3.97 -5.03 -19.93
C ALA A 191 5.34 -5.02 -20.62
N GLN A 192 6.42 -4.97 -19.83
CA GLN A 192 7.79 -5.09 -20.34
C GLN A 192 7.97 -6.46 -20.99
N HIS A 193 8.62 -6.51 -22.15
CA HIS A 193 8.79 -7.74 -22.95
C HIS A 193 10.12 -7.80 -23.67
N LEU A 194 10.49 -8.98 -24.13
CA LEU A 194 11.67 -9.19 -24.97
C LEU A 194 11.47 -8.60 -26.38
N PRO A 195 12.52 -8.09 -27.03
CA PRO A 195 12.42 -7.29 -28.26
C PRO A 195 11.92 -8.05 -29.48
N GLU A 196 12.02 -9.38 -29.49
CA GLU A 196 11.63 -10.24 -30.61
C GLU A 196 10.14 -10.60 -30.66
N ILE A 197 9.33 -10.15 -29.70
CA ILE A 197 7.93 -10.54 -29.60
C ILE A 197 7.05 -9.53 -30.30
N GLU A 198 6.22 -10.02 -31.20
CA GLU A 198 5.26 -9.22 -31.96
C GLU A 198 4.10 -8.71 -31.07
N HIS A 199 3.63 -7.50 -31.35
CA HIS A 199 2.60 -6.83 -30.57
C HIS A 199 1.30 -7.64 -30.46
N ASP A 200 0.84 -8.26 -31.56
CA ASP A 200 -0.39 -9.05 -31.57
C ASP A 200 -0.33 -10.25 -30.62
N THR A 201 0.87 -10.85 -30.48
CA THR A 201 1.09 -11.93 -29.51
C THR A 201 0.94 -11.42 -28.08
N ILE A 202 1.52 -10.25 -27.77
CA ILE A 202 1.43 -9.62 -26.45
C ILE A 202 -0.02 -9.28 -26.15
N GLU A 203 -0.73 -8.65 -27.08
CA GLU A 203 -2.12 -8.27 -26.90
C GLU A 203 -3.00 -9.50 -26.58
N LYS A 204 -2.88 -10.55 -27.38
CA LYS A 204 -3.62 -11.81 -27.17
C LYS A 204 -3.32 -12.40 -25.79
N ASP A 205 -2.05 -12.54 -25.44
CA ASP A 205 -1.65 -13.16 -24.16
C ASP A 205 -2.09 -12.32 -22.95
N MET A 206 -2.03 -10.99 -23.03
CA MET A 206 -2.51 -10.12 -21.95
C MET A 206 -4.03 -10.23 -21.78
N ILE A 207 -4.78 -10.30 -22.85
CA ILE A 207 -6.24 -10.47 -22.78
C ILE A 207 -6.57 -11.86 -22.21
N GLU A 208 -5.98 -12.95 -22.72
CA GLU A 208 -6.35 -14.32 -22.36
C GLU A 208 -5.79 -14.77 -21.02
N GLN A 209 -4.52 -14.43 -20.70
CA GLN A 209 -3.81 -14.94 -19.52
C GLN A 209 -3.89 -14.00 -18.32
N VAL A 210 -4.19 -12.71 -18.54
CA VAL A 210 -4.25 -11.71 -17.47
C VAL A 210 -5.68 -11.19 -17.30
N ILE A 211 -6.24 -10.47 -18.29
CA ILE A 211 -7.51 -9.75 -18.13
C ILE A 211 -8.66 -10.73 -17.87
N ARG A 212 -8.88 -11.71 -18.74
CA ARG A 212 -9.98 -12.68 -18.62
C ARG A 212 -9.85 -13.63 -17.41
N LYS A 213 -8.68 -13.66 -16.76
CA LYS A 213 -8.46 -14.47 -15.53
C LYS A 213 -8.67 -13.66 -14.26
N VAL A 214 -8.83 -12.36 -14.36
CA VAL A 214 -8.94 -11.42 -13.22
C VAL A 214 -10.29 -10.73 -13.19
N ILE A 215 -10.69 -10.15 -14.32
CA ILE A 215 -11.93 -9.36 -14.38
C ILE A 215 -13.13 -10.32 -14.49
N PRO A 216 -14.11 -10.22 -13.58
CA PRO A 216 -15.36 -10.97 -13.69
C PRO A 216 -16.06 -10.74 -15.02
N GLU A 217 -16.53 -11.82 -15.65
CA GLU A 217 -17.13 -11.75 -17.00
C GLU A 217 -18.33 -10.79 -17.05
N GLN A 218 -19.11 -10.70 -15.98
CA GLN A 218 -20.26 -9.80 -15.89
C GLN A 218 -19.90 -8.31 -15.87
N LEU A 219 -18.63 -7.95 -15.67
CA LEU A 219 -18.14 -6.57 -15.70
C LEU A 219 -17.57 -6.19 -17.08
N ILE A 220 -17.43 -7.14 -18.00
CA ILE A 220 -16.93 -6.92 -19.37
C ILE A 220 -18.10 -7.07 -20.35
N ASP A 221 -18.22 -6.12 -21.28
CA ASP A 221 -19.18 -6.16 -22.36
C ASP A 221 -18.51 -5.87 -23.71
N THR A 222 -19.32 -5.74 -24.80
CA THR A 222 -18.83 -5.47 -26.16
C THR A 222 -18.21 -4.09 -26.31
N ASP A 223 -18.51 -3.16 -25.40
CA ASP A 223 -18.03 -1.78 -25.43
C ASP A 223 -16.78 -1.59 -24.59
N THR A 224 -16.38 -2.60 -23.79
CA THR A 224 -15.15 -2.58 -22.98
C THR A 224 -13.91 -2.53 -23.87
N LYS A 225 -13.05 -1.53 -23.67
CA LYS A 225 -11.84 -1.30 -24.48
C LYS A 225 -10.60 -1.85 -23.79
N PHE A 226 -9.74 -2.51 -24.55
CA PHE A 226 -8.44 -2.98 -24.09
C PHE A 226 -7.32 -2.21 -24.78
N PHE A 227 -6.40 -1.64 -24.02
CA PHE A 227 -5.23 -0.92 -24.49
C PHE A 227 -3.97 -1.64 -23.98
N ILE A 228 -3.41 -2.51 -24.82
CA ILE A 228 -2.23 -3.32 -24.45
C ILE A 228 -1.00 -2.72 -25.12
N ASN A 229 0.00 -2.32 -24.34
CA ASN A 229 1.20 -1.65 -24.82
C ASN A 229 0.87 -0.63 -25.94
N PRO A 230 0.05 0.40 -25.67
CA PRO A 230 -0.48 1.28 -26.73
C PRO A 230 0.59 2.07 -27.47
N THR A 231 1.81 2.13 -26.94
CA THR A 231 3.00 2.70 -27.61
C THR A 231 3.65 1.71 -28.61
N GLY A 232 3.15 0.48 -28.68
CA GLY A 232 3.63 -0.61 -29.53
C GLY A 232 4.81 -1.39 -28.97
N ARG A 233 5.67 -0.81 -28.15
CA ARG A 233 6.91 -1.46 -27.65
C ARG A 233 7.26 -1.01 -26.25
N PHE A 234 7.55 -1.99 -25.37
CA PHE A 234 8.02 -1.74 -23.99
C PHE A 234 9.14 -2.74 -23.64
N VAL A 235 10.33 -2.56 -24.21
CA VAL A 235 11.51 -3.41 -24.00
C VAL A 235 12.40 -2.84 -22.90
N ILE A 236 12.72 -1.55 -22.97
CA ILE A 236 13.47 -0.85 -21.94
C ILE A 236 12.52 -0.46 -20.83
N GLY A 237 12.69 -1.04 -19.64
CA GLY A 237 11.87 -0.81 -18.46
C GLY A 237 12.65 -1.01 -17.18
N GLY A 238 11.94 -0.97 -16.04
CA GLY A 238 12.56 -1.01 -14.74
C GLY A 238 13.53 0.15 -14.50
N PRO A 239 14.49 0.03 -13.57
CA PRO A 239 15.45 1.09 -13.26
C PRO A 239 16.36 1.51 -14.43
N GLN A 240 16.41 0.70 -15.51
CA GLN A 240 17.09 1.10 -16.75
C GLN A 240 16.27 2.13 -17.54
N GLY A 241 14.95 2.03 -17.52
CA GLY A 241 14.06 2.91 -18.29
C GLY A 241 13.66 4.16 -17.55
N ASP A 242 13.51 4.07 -16.23
CA ASP A 242 13.08 5.19 -15.38
C ASP A 242 13.67 5.04 -13.97
N THR A 243 13.82 6.17 -13.29
CA THR A 243 14.35 6.24 -11.94
C THR A 243 13.26 5.91 -10.92
N GLY A 244 13.59 5.06 -9.94
CA GLY A 244 12.74 4.74 -8.80
C GLY A 244 13.16 5.44 -7.51
N LEU A 245 12.19 5.72 -6.66
CA LEU A 245 12.38 6.27 -5.32
C LEU A 245 11.30 5.75 -4.39
N THR A 246 11.67 5.43 -3.13
CA THR A 246 10.73 5.07 -2.07
C THR A 246 9.64 6.13 -1.90
N GLY A 247 8.38 5.69 -1.76
CA GLY A 247 7.27 6.58 -1.43
C GLY A 247 6.71 7.41 -2.58
N ARG A 248 6.97 7.05 -3.85
CA ARG A 248 6.42 7.75 -5.02
C ARG A 248 5.12 7.14 -5.57
N LYS A 249 4.60 6.08 -4.96
CA LYS A 249 3.38 5.39 -5.37
C LYS A 249 2.30 5.35 -4.28
N ILE A 250 2.21 6.45 -3.50
CA ILE A 250 1.35 6.52 -2.31
C ILE A 250 -0.15 6.32 -2.61
N VAL A 251 -0.63 6.76 -3.76
CA VAL A 251 -2.02 6.54 -4.20
C VAL A 251 -2.24 5.08 -4.58
N VAL A 252 -1.27 4.45 -5.25
CA VAL A 252 -1.28 3.01 -5.55
C VAL A 252 -1.23 2.18 -4.27
N ASP A 253 -0.46 2.61 -3.28
CA ASP A 253 -0.32 1.92 -1.99
C ASP A 253 -1.60 1.91 -1.16
N THR A 254 -2.53 2.84 -1.43
CA THR A 254 -3.74 3.06 -0.63
C THR A 254 -5.03 2.74 -1.41
N TYR A 255 -5.78 3.74 -1.84
CA TYR A 255 -7.14 3.57 -2.35
C TYR A 255 -7.31 3.97 -3.83
N GLY A 256 -6.21 4.13 -4.58
CA GLY A 256 -6.26 4.44 -6.01
C GLY A 256 -6.91 5.78 -6.37
N GLY A 257 -6.89 6.74 -5.44
CA GLY A 257 -7.50 8.05 -5.60
C GLY A 257 -8.96 8.16 -5.16
N PHE A 258 -9.55 7.07 -4.68
CA PHE A 258 -10.95 7.06 -4.21
C PHE A 258 -11.11 7.80 -2.87
N ALA A 259 -10.12 7.73 -2.00
CA ALA A 259 -10.04 8.45 -0.74
C ALA A 259 -8.96 9.53 -0.80
N ARG A 260 -9.03 10.48 0.12
CA ARG A 260 -7.97 11.45 0.36
C ARG A 260 -6.69 10.75 0.83
N HIS A 261 -5.56 11.45 0.74
CA HIS A 261 -4.28 10.97 1.22
C HIS A 261 -3.56 12.07 2.00
N GLY A 262 -2.93 11.72 3.11
CA GLY A 262 -2.20 12.68 3.96
C GLY A 262 -0.82 13.07 3.42
N GLY A 263 -0.31 12.37 2.41
CA GLY A 263 0.99 12.60 1.77
C GLY A 263 2.13 11.74 2.31
N GLY A 264 1.96 11.07 3.46
CA GLY A 264 2.99 10.23 4.07
C GLY A 264 3.18 8.89 3.36
N ALA A 265 4.41 8.57 2.95
CA ALA A 265 4.77 7.25 2.43
C ALA A 265 4.89 6.21 3.55
N PHE A 266 4.66 4.93 3.24
CA PHE A 266 4.70 3.84 4.21
C PHE A 266 6.05 3.12 4.24
N SER A 267 6.54 2.67 3.08
CA SER A 267 7.71 1.80 2.97
C SER A 267 8.96 2.43 3.59
N GLY A 268 9.76 1.61 4.26
CA GLY A 268 10.98 2.01 4.92
C GLY A 268 10.81 2.62 6.32
N LYS A 269 9.57 2.84 6.78
CA LYS A 269 9.25 3.45 8.09
C LYS A 269 8.86 2.39 9.11
N ASP A 270 9.50 2.41 10.30
CA ASP A 270 9.07 1.61 11.44
C ASP A 270 7.72 2.10 12.02
N PRO A 271 7.01 1.27 12.81
CA PRO A 271 5.64 1.58 13.23
C PRO A 271 5.50 2.77 14.20
N THR A 272 6.57 3.39 14.66
CA THR A 272 6.48 4.62 15.46
C THR A 272 6.19 5.86 14.60
N LYS A 273 6.35 5.76 13.27
CA LYS A 273 5.97 6.79 12.32
C LYS A 273 4.46 6.68 12.06
N VAL A 274 3.72 7.70 12.53
CA VAL A 274 2.25 7.76 12.42
C VAL A 274 1.75 7.75 10.97
N ASP A 275 2.53 8.24 10.02
CA ASP A 275 2.23 8.14 8.59
C ASP A 275 1.86 6.71 8.17
N ARG A 276 2.53 5.72 8.76
CA ARG A 276 2.28 4.31 8.50
C ARG A 276 1.30 3.70 9.49
N SER A 277 1.61 3.71 10.78
CA SER A 277 0.83 3.03 11.80
C SER A 277 -0.58 3.59 11.94
N ALA A 278 -0.72 4.91 11.93
CA ALA A 278 -2.04 5.54 12.03
C ALA A 278 -2.85 5.41 10.73
N ALA A 279 -2.22 5.37 9.55
CA ALA A 279 -2.94 5.06 8.30
C ALA A 279 -3.50 3.63 8.33
N TYR A 280 -2.76 2.67 8.88
CA TYR A 280 -3.25 1.30 9.08
C TYR A 280 -4.39 1.25 10.11
N ALA A 281 -4.27 2.00 11.21
CA ALA A 281 -5.35 2.12 12.19
C ALA A 281 -6.61 2.77 11.58
N ALA A 282 -6.46 3.83 10.80
CA ALA A 282 -7.57 4.48 10.11
C ALA A 282 -8.28 3.52 9.13
N ARG A 283 -7.51 2.68 8.40
CA ARG A 283 -8.07 1.59 7.58
C ARG A 283 -8.83 0.58 8.43
N TYR A 284 -8.26 0.14 9.54
CA TYR A 284 -8.87 -0.80 10.46
C TYR A 284 -10.21 -0.27 11.01
N VAL A 285 -10.26 1.00 11.41
CA VAL A 285 -11.49 1.67 11.85
C VAL A 285 -12.54 1.69 10.74
N ALA A 286 -12.18 2.26 9.57
CA ALA A 286 -13.10 2.37 8.44
C ALA A 286 -13.67 1.01 8.01
N LYS A 287 -12.80 -0.01 7.96
CA LYS A 287 -13.19 -1.37 7.56
C LYS A 287 -14.16 -2.00 8.55
N ASN A 288 -13.94 -1.85 9.85
CA ASN A 288 -14.85 -2.38 10.89
C ASN A 288 -16.20 -1.67 10.88
N LEU A 289 -16.24 -0.35 10.66
CA LEU A 289 -17.49 0.41 10.55
C LEU A 289 -18.33 -0.06 9.35
N VAL A 290 -17.72 -0.23 8.18
CA VAL A 290 -18.43 -0.75 7.00
C VAL A 290 -18.84 -2.21 7.19
N ALA A 291 -17.98 -3.07 7.73
CA ALA A 291 -18.30 -4.46 8.03
C ALA A 291 -19.44 -4.61 9.07
N ALA A 292 -19.56 -3.64 9.97
CA ALA A 292 -20.66 -3.58 10.95
C ALA A 292 -21.98 -3.06 10.36
N GLY A 293 -21.99 -2.55 9.12
CA GLY A 293 -23.15 -1.96 8.48
C GLY A 293 -23.48 -0.54 8.97
N VAL A 294 -22.52 0.16 9.58
CA VAL A 294 -22.68 1.56 10.01
C VAL A 294 -22.82 2.49 8.81
N ALA A 295 -22.15 2.17 7.71
CA ALA A 295 -22.23 2.88 6.43
C ALA A 295 -21.86 1.96 5.27
N HIS A 296 -22.28 2.26 4.03
CA HIS A 296 -21.82 1.57 2.82
C HIS A 296 -20.40 1.97 2.44
N ARG A 297 -20.00 3.19 2.77
CA ARG A 297 -18.63 3.68 2.60
C ARG A 297 -18.28 4.68 3.70
N CYS A 298 -17.02 4.67 4.10
CA CYS A 298 -16.57 5.48 5.21
C CYS A 298 -15.13 5.93 4.99
N GLU A 299 -14.85 7.21 5.18
CA GLU A 299 -13.52 7.81 5.22
C GLU A 299 -13.26 8.33 6.63
N ILE A 300 -12.13 7.96 7.20
CA ILE A 300 -11.65 8.40 8.52
C ILE A 300 -10.41 9.26 8.31
N GLN A 301 -10.36 10.43 8.94
CA GLN A 301 -9.15 11.23 9.06
C GLN A 301 -8.68 11.23 10.51
N ILE A 302 -7.38 11.04 10.74
CA ILE A 302 -6.74 11.17 12.04
C ILE A 302 -5.56 12.12 11.89
N ALA A 303 -5.43 13.10 12.79
CA ALA A 303 -4.30 14.02 12.80
C ALA A 303 -3.55 13.94 14.14
N TYR A 304 -2.21 14.08 14.06
CA TYR A 304 -1.30 14.05 15.21
C TYR A 304 -0.41 15.29 15.22
N ALA A 305 0.03 15.67 16.42
CA ALA A 305 1.11 16.62 16.63
C ALA A 305 2.36 15.90 17.15
N ILE A 306 3.53 16.30 16.69
CA ILE A 306 4.79 15.72 17.17
C ILE A 306 4.91 15.84 18.68
N GLY A 307 5.32 14.77 19.34
CA GLY A 307 5.53 14.76 20.79
C GLY A 307 4.26 14.62 21.64
N VAL A 308 3.07 14.47 21.00
CA VAL A 308 1.77 14.29 21.65
C VAL A 308 1.25 12.87 21.37
N ALA A 309 0.68 12.20 22.37
CA ALA A 309 0.14 10.84 22.20
C ALA A 309 -1.31 10.86 21.70
N ASN A 310 -2.12 11.78 22.21
CA ASN A 310 -3.51 11.90 21.77
C ASN A 310 -3.59 12.43 20.32
N PRO A 311 -4.46 11.87 19.46
CA PRO A 311 -4.83 12.52 18.21
C PRO A 311 -5.33 13.95 18.48
N VAL A 312 -4.88 14.91 17.69
CA VAL A 312 -5.37 16.31 17.79
C VAL A 312 -6.72 16.49 17.11
N SER A 313 -7.07 15.60 16.20
CA SER A 313 -8.43 15.51 15.63
C SER A 313 -8.71 14.15 15.02
N VAL A 314 -9.96 13.72 15.10
CA VAL A 314 -10.54 12.59 14.38
C VAL A 314 -11.80 13.08 13.68
N SER A 315 -11.95 12.74 12.39
CA SER A 315 -13.18 13.04 11.65
C SER A 315 -13.61 11.85 10.81
N VAL A 316 -14.90 11.76 10.56
CA VAL A 316 -15.53 10.73 9.74
C VAL A 316 -16.35 11.38 8.64
N ASN A 317 -16.40 10.75 7.47
CA ASN A 317 -17.30 11.10 6.40
C ASN A 317 -17.90 9.81 5.81
N THR A 318 -19.19 9.65 5.91
CA THR A 318 -19.93 8.51 5.36
C THR A 318 -20.49 8.77 3.96
N PHE A 319 -20.24 9.95 3.40
CA PHE A 319 -20.76 10.38 2.09
C PHE A 319 -22.30 10.24 1.98
N GLY A 320 -22.98 10.43 3.09
CA GLY A 320 -24.44 10.30 3.19
C GLY A 320 -24.97 8.86 3.20
N THR A 321 -24.09 7.87 3.38
CA THR A 321 -24.48 6.44 3.44
C THR A 321 -24.56 5.89 4.88
N GLY A 322 -24.32 6.73 5.88
CA GLY A 322 -24.40 6.34 7.29
C GLY A 322 -25.85 6.06 7.73
N VAL A 323 -26.03 5.04 8.56
CA VAL A 323 -27.33 4.70 9.15
C VAL A 323 -27.59 5.46 10.45
N ILE A 324 -26.57 6.11 11.00
CA ILE A 324 -26.61 7.04 12.14
C ILE A 324 -25.83 8.31 11.77
N GLN A 325 -25.93 9.35 12.61
CA GLN A 325 -25.23 10.62 12.37
C GLN A 325 -23.70 10.48 12.58
N GLU A 326 -22.93 11.31 11.90
CA GLU A 326 -21.46 11.24 11.97
C GLU A 326 -20.92 11.52 13.39
N GLU A 327 -21.60 12.35 14.19
CA GLU A 327 -21.28 12.58 15.60
C GLU A 327 -21.40 11.29 16.43
N GLN A 328 -22.44 10.49 16.20
CA GLN A 328 -22.62 9.19 16.86
C GLN A 328 -21.56 8.16 16.40
N ILE A 329 -21.13 8.23 15.15
CA ILE A 329 -20.05 7.40 14.67
C ILE A 329 -18.72 7.76 15.35
N LEU A 330 -18.46 9.06 15.59
CA LEU A 330 -17.27 9.50 16.34
C LEU A 330 -17.29 8.99 17.79
N GLU A 331 -18.46 8.95 18.45
CA GLU A 331 -18.61 8.33 19.77
C GLU A 331 -18.27 6.84 19.75
N LEU A 332 -18.71 6.10 18.72
CA LEU A 332 -18.34 4.69 18.54
C LEU A 332 -16.84 4.52 18.32
N ILE A 333 -16.22 5.43 17.55
CA ILE A 333 -14.76 5.37 17.32
C ILE A 333 -14.02 5.57 18.64
N ASP A 334 -14.40 6.56 19.44
CA ASP A 334 -13.78 6.87 20.75
C ASP A 334 -13.95 5.71 21.75
N GLU A 335 -15.10 5.06 21.75
CA GLU A 335 -15.38 3.94 22.67
C GLU A 335 -14.64 2.65 22.30
N PHE A 336 -14.54 2.32 21.00
CA PHE A 336 -14.07 0.99 20.56
C PHE A 336 -12.65 0.96 20.01
N PHE A 337 -12.01 2.11 19.72
CA PHE A 337 -10.69 2.17 19.10
C PHE A 337 -9.76 3.13 19.86
N ASP A 338 -8.68 2.58 20.37
CA ASP A 338 -7.62 3.38 20.98
C ASP A 338 -6.62 3.83 19.90
N LEU A 339 -6.63 5.13 19.60
CA LEU A 339 -5.84 5.73 18.53
C LEU A 339 -4.51 6.34 18.99
N HIS A 340 -4.07 6.06 20.24
CA HIS A 340 -2.73 6.42 20.69
C HIS A 340 -1.67 5.61 19.91
N PRO A 341 -0.54 6.19 19.52
CA PRO A 341 0.50 5.48 18.75
C PRO A 341 0.94 4.15 19.34
N LEU A 342 1.15 4.09 20.66
CA LEU A 342 1.57 2.86 21.33
C LEU A 342 0.47 1.79 21.31
N SER A 343 -0.77 2.18 21.50
CA SER A 343 -1.93 1.29 21.47
C SER A 343 -2.16 0.72 20.07
N ILE A 344 -2.02 1.54 19.03
CA ILE A 344 -2.05 1.10 17.62
C ILE A 344 -0.96 0.05 17.37
N ILE A 345 0.29 0.35 17.75
CA ILE A 345 1.44 -0.56 17.55
C ILE A 345 1.20 -1.91 18.22
N ASN A 346 0.72 -1.90 19.47
CA ASN A 346 0.48 -3.11 20.22
C ASN A 346 -0.77 -3.86 19.75
N GLY A 347 -1.88 -3.14 19.54
CA GLY A 347 -3.17 -3.71 19.14
C GLY A 347 -3.11 -4.36 17.75
N LEU A 348 -2.40 -3.77 16.81
CA LEU A 348 -2.17 -4.31 15.48
C LEU A 348 -0.89 -5.15 15.38
N GLY A 349 -0.13 -5.32 16.48
CA GLY A 349 1.07 -6.15 16.51
C GLY A 349 2.14 -5.75 15.49
N LEU A 350 2.34 -4.43 15.29
CA LEU A 350 3.17 -3.88 14.22
C LEU A 350 4.70 -4.05 14.42
N ARG A 351 5.15 -4.59 15.55
CA ARG A 351 6.58 -4.90 15.79
C ARG A 351 7.00 -6.27 15.24
N LYS A 352 6.35 -6.72 14.16
CA LYS A 352 6.65 -7.98 13.46
C LYS A 352 7.16 -7.69 12.05
N PRO A 353 8.00 -8.56 11.46
CA PRO A 353 8.52 -8.38 10.11
C PRO A 353 7.46 -8.77 9.06
N ILE A 354 6.47 -7.91 8.84
CA ILE A 354 5.29 -8.12 7.98
C ILE A 354 5.20 -7.13 6.83
N TYR A 355 6.21 -6.29 6.65
CA TYR A 355 6.14 -5.10 5.79
C TYR A 355 6.51 -5.35 4.33
N LYS A 356 7.58 -6.09 4.04
CA LYS A 356 8.02 -6.35 2.66
C LYS A 356 6.89 -6.86 1.73
N PRO A 357 6.03 -7.82 2.14
CA PRO A 357 4.94 -8.28 1.28
C PRO A 357 3.89 -7.21 0.95
N THR A 358 3.79 -6.14 1.74
CA THR A 358 2.83 -5.04 1.50
C THR A 358 3.36 -3.98 0.54
N ALA A 359 4.67 -3.94 0.32
CA ALA A 359 5.33 -2.93 -0.50
C ALA A 359 4.98 -2.99 -2.00
N SER A 360 4.22 -3.99 -2.45
CA SER A 360 3.69 -4.08 -3.80
C SER A 360 2.25 -4.60 -3.79
N TYR A 361 1.46 -4.18 -4.79
CA TYR A 361 0.04 -4.55 -4.96
C TYR A 361 -0.89 -4.03 -3.85
N GLY A 362 -0.55 -2.89 -3.23
CA GLY A 362 -1.32 -2.20 -2.20
C GLY A 362 -1.09 -2.73 -0.79
N HIS A 363 -1.24 -1.83 0.19
CA HIS A 363 -1.17 -2.14 1.62
C HIS A 363 -2.52 -2.57 2.19
N PHE A 364 -3.62 -2.33 1.47
CA PHE A 364 -4.99 -2.60 1.89
C PHE A 364 -5.70 -3.59 0.95
N GLY A 365 -6.73 -4.27 1.47
CA GLY A 365 -7.52 -5.23 0.71
C GLY A 365 -6.78 -6.52 0.36
N ARG A 366 -5.81 -6.93 1.18
CA ARG A 366 -4.91 -8.06 0.92
C ARG A 366 -5.36 -9.34 1.66
N LYS A 367 -6.28 -10.10 1.07
CA LYS A 367 -6.69 -11.42 1.60
C LYS A 367 -5.59 -12.48 1.55
N ASP A 368 -4.62 -12.32 0.66
CA ASP A 368 -3.46 -13.21 0.53
C ASP A 368 -2.47 -13.07 1.68
N LEU A 369 -2.58 -12.00 2.47
CA LEU A 369 -1.75 -11.72 3.63
C LEU A 369 -2.63 -11.61 4.89
N GLN A 370 -2.14 -12.14 6.01
CA GLN A 370 -2.83 -12.00 7.30
C GLN A 370 -2.43 -10.69 7.99
N LEU A 371 -2.97 -9.58 7.48
CA LEU A 371 -2.63 -8.25 7.97
C LEU A 371 -3.61 -7.81 9.07
N PRO A 372 -3.11 -7.40 10.25
CA PRO A 372 -3.97 -7.04 11.38
C PRO A 372 -4.94 -5.88 11.09
N TRP A 373 -4.54 -4.93 10.28
CA TRP A 373 -5.42 -3.80 9.90
C TRP A 373 -6.53 -4.15 8.89
N GLU A 374 -6.55 -5.40 8.42
CA GLU A 374 -7.62 -5.96 7.60
C GLU A 374 -8.63 -6.82 8.40
N TRP A 375 -8.44 -6.98 9.70
CA TRP A 375 -9.38 -7.70 10.55
C TRP A 375 -10.68 -6.91 10.74
N THR A 376 -11.80 -7.66 10.89
CA THR A 376 -13.14 -7.11 11.16
C THR A 376 -13.67 -7.61 12.52
N ASP A 377 -12.77 -7.84 13.45
CA ASP A 377 -13.05 -8.40 14.77
C ASP A 377 -13.89 -7.47 15.67
N LYS A 378 -13.93 -6.18 15.37
CA LYS A 378 -14.79 -5.19 16.05
C LYS A 378 -16.20 -5.10 15.46
N ALA A 379 -16.47 -5.68 14.27
CA ALA A 379 -17.75 -5.52 13.58
C ALA A 379 -18.94 -5.99 14.44
N THR A 380 -18.84 -7.13 15.13
CA THR A 380 -19.95 -7.66 15.96
C THR A 380 -20.25 -6.75 17.15
N VAL A 381 -19.24 -6.21 17.83
CA VAL A 381 -19.49 -5.32 18.99
C VAL A 381 -20.05 -3.97 18.53
N LEU A 382 -19.61 -3.45 17.39
CA LEU A 382 -20.16 -2.26 16.77
C LEU A 382 -21.62 -2.44 16.34
N GLN A 383 -22.01 -3.61 15.79
CA GLN A 383 -23.41 -3.95 15.49
C GLN A 383 -24.26 -3.93 16.77
N GLY A 384 -23.73 -4.49 17.87
CA GLY A 384 -24.43 -4.47 19.15
C GLY A 384 -24.60 -3.07 19.75
N ALA A 385 -23.65 -2.17 19.55
CA ALA A 385 -23.73 -0.78 19.94
C ALA A 385 -24.74 -0.02 19.06
N LEU A 386 -24.65 -0.21 17.73
CA LEU A 386 -25.58 0.39 16.76
C LEU A 386 -27.04 0.03 17.04
N ALA A 387 -27.32 -1.23 17.42
CA ALA A 387 -28.67 -1.68 17.78
C ALA A 387 -29.24 -1.01 19.02
N LYS A 388 -28.41 -0.39 19.88
CA LYS A 388 -28.87 0.37 21.07
C LYS A 388 -29.07 1.85 20.79
N MET A 389 -28.53 2.36 19.68
CA MET A 389 -28.66 3.76 19.26
C MET A 389 -29.92 4.01 18.39
N ASN A 390 -30.43 2.94 17.77
CA ASN A 390 -31.70 2.93 17.02
C ASN A 390 -32.87 2.55 17.94
#